data_51166df582cc72a582896c96ae1a4f13
#
_entry.id   51166df582cc72a582896c96ae1a4f13
#
_cell.length_a   1.000
_cell.length_b   1.000
_cell.length_c   1.000
_cell.angle_alpha   90.00
_cell.angle_beta   90.00
_cell.angle_gamma   90.00
#
_symmetry.space_group_name_H-M   'P 1'
#
loop_
_entity.id
_entity.type
_entity.pdbx_description
1 polymer ?
#
loop_
_entity_poly.entity_id
_entity_poly.type
_entity_poly.pdbx_seq_one_letter_code
_entity_poly.pdbx_strand_id
1 'polypeptide(L)'
;MKYDDARRWLERVDPAVTRDRSPQALLRHLKERSAAGPLTADAAAAWYALVHEMRRLADYYERDLIRKLRADGMTWAQVAEAVQAQLSSRQAAQAKWKRLVDPGRRITTGDMRRGGRRPGSSTDDRDGRPPTP
;
A
#
# COMPACT_ATOMS: atom_id res chain seq x y z
N MET A 1 -3.84 -3.53 17.72
CA MET A 1 -2.48 -3.28 18.22
C MET A 1 -1.71 -2.43 17.21
N LYS A 2 -1.13 -1.36 17.67
CA LYS A 2 -0.32 -0.50 16.82
C LYS A 2 1.16 -0.83 16.99
N TYR A 3 2.00 -0.23 16.16
CA TYR A 3 3.44 -0.52 16.19
C TYR A 3 4.07 -0.31 17.57
N ASP A 4 3.77 0.81 18.20
CA ASP A 4 4.35 1.09 19.51
C ASP A 4 3.90 0.08 20.57
N ASP A 5 2.66 -0.38 20.46
CA ASP A 5 2.13 -1.40 21.38
C ASP A 5 2.82 -2.74 21.13
N ALA A 6 3.01 -3.09 19.85
CA ALA A 6 3.70 -4.33 19.50
C ALA A 6 5.14 -4.31 20.01
N ARG A 7 5.81 -3.17 19.85
CA ARG A 7 7.19 -3.01 20.33
C ARG A 7 7.27 -3.19 21.84
N ARG A 8 6.41 -2.50 22.58
CA ARG A 8 6.40 -2.60 24.04
C ARG A 8 6.08 -4.01 24.51
N TRP A 9 5.12 -4.65 23.84
CA TRP A 9 4.76 -6.01 24.18
C TRP A 9 5.93 -6.95 23.98
N LEU A 10 6.60 -6.84 22.82
CA LEU A 10 7.71 -7.72 22.50
C LEU A 10 8.90 -7.48 23.45
N GLU A 11 9.17 -6.25 23.79
CA GLU A 11 10.21 -5.90 24.75
C GLU A 11 9.96 -6.54 26.13
N ARG A 12 8.69 -6.69 26.52
CA ARG A 12 8.35 -7.33 27.78
C ARG A 12 8.52 -8.83 27.74
N VAL A 13 8.17 -9.45 26.61
CA VAL A 13 8.18 -10.90 26.54
C VAL A 13 9.48 -11.49 26.01
N ASP A 14 10.34 -10.69 25.45
CA ASP A 14 11.61 -11.14 24.88
C ASP A 14 12.74 -10.19 25.31
N PRO A 15 13.49 -10.56 26.36
CA PRO A 15 14.59 -9.72 26.83
C PRO A 15 15.72 -9.54 25.83
N ALA A 16 15.77 -10.35 24.78
CA ALA A 16 16.80 -10.24 23.75
C ALA A 16 16.58 -9.03 22.86
N VAL A 17 15.39 -8.40 22.91
CA VAL A 17 15.09 -7.24 22.10
C VAL A 17 15.66 -6.00 22.80
N THR A 18 16.94 -5.77 22.66
CA THR A 18 17.58 -4.69 23.39
C THR A 18 18.26 -3.64 22.53
N ARG A 19 18.72 -4.00 21.37
CA ARG A 19 19.53 -3.09 20.57
C ARG A 19 18.84 -2.56 19.32
N ASP A 20 18.40 -3.43 18.47
CA ASP A 20 17.77 -3.03 17.22
C ASP A 20 16.26 -3.13 17.38
N ARG A 21 15.62 -1.98 17.40
CA ARG A 21 14.17 -1.87 17.56
C ARG A 21 13.47 -1.52 16.26
N SER A 22 14.13 -1.72 15.14
CA SER A 22 13.48 -1.53 13.84
C SER A 22 12.34 -2.55 13.68
N PRO A 23 11.31 -2.21 12.91
CA PRO A 23 10.21 -3.16 12.67
C PRO A 23 10.69 -4.49 12.13
N GLN A 24 11.71 -4.47 11.26
CA GLN A 24 12.26 -5.67 10.68
C GLN A 24 12.94 -6.55 11.73
N ALA A 25 13.75 -5.95 12.59
CA ALA A 25 14.44 -6.70 13.65
C ALA A 25 13.46 -7.27 14.66
N LEU A 26 12.45 -6.48 15.03
CA LEU A 26 11.40 -6.94 15.95
C LEU A 26 10.62 -8.10 15.35
N LEU A 27 10.31 -8.02 14.06
CA LEU A 27 9.58 -9.10 13.38
C LEU A 27 10.42 -10.36 13.32
N ARG A 28 11.72 -10.24 13.09
CA ARG A 28 12.61 -11.39 13.10
C ARG A 28 12.63 -12.06 14.46
N HIS A 29 12.76 -11.30 15.54
CA HIS A 29 12.69 -11.83 16.90
C HIS A 29 11.37 -12.55 17.16
N LEU A 30 10.26 -11.93 16.74
CA LEU A 30 8.95 -12.53 16.94
C LEU A 30 8.80 -13.83 16.15
N LYS A 31 9.31 -13.86 14.94
CA LYS A 31 9.27 -15.06 14.10
C LYS A 31 10.06 -16.19 14.74
N GLU A 32 11.27 -15.92 15.22
CA GLU A 32 12.12 -16.91 15.88
C GLU A 32 11.47 -17.43 17.16
N ARG A 33 10.93 -16.51 17.95
CA ARG A 33 10.25 -16.88 19.19
C ARG A 33 9.03 -17.75 18.94
N SER A 34 8.34 -17.55 17.84
CA SER A 34 7.11 -18.25 17.53
C SER A 34 7.32 -19.55 16.77
N ALA A 35 8.54 -19.91 16.46
CA ALA A 35 8.82 -21.07 15.62
C ALA A 35 8.50 -22.41 16.30
N ALA A 36 8.49 -22.44 17.63
CA ALA A 36 8.37 -23.69 18.36
C ALA A 36 6.94 -24.14 18.67
N GLY A 37 5.95 -23.34 18.34
CA GLY A 37 4.58 -23.71 18.68
C GLY A 37 3.58 -22.81 17.97
N PRO A 38 2.29 -22.98 18.29
CA PRO A 38 1.26 -22.18 17.66
C PRO A 38 1.38 -20.71 18.05
N LEU A 39 0.99 -19.86 17.14
CA LEU A 39 1.06 -18.43 17.34
C LEU A 39 -0.07 -18.00 18.28
N THR A 40 0.27 -17.27 19.32
CA THR A 40 -0.77 -16.73 20.21
C THR A 40 -1.46 -15.55 19.55
N ALA A 41 -2.64 -15.19 20.07
CA ALA A 41 -3.37 -14.04 19.55
C ALA A 41 -2.56 -12.75 19.66
N ASP A 42 -1.87 -12.53 20.78
CA ASP A 42 -1.05 -11.34 20.98
C ASP A 42 0.14 -11.35 20.02
N ALA A 43 0.78 -12.48 19.83
CA ALA A 43 1.89 -12.59 18.89
C ALA A 43 1.43 -12.31 17.46
N ALA A 44 0.26 -12.83 17.08
CA ALA A 44 -0.29 -12.57 15.76
C ALA A 44 -0.62 -11.09 15.56
N ALA A 45 -1.20 -10.45 16.56
CA ALA A 45 -1.49 -9.02 16.50
C ALA A 45 -0.20 -8.20 16.40
N ALA A 46 0.81 -8.56 17.17
CA ALA A 46 2.10 -7.88 17.12
C ALA A 46 2.76 -8.06 15.74
N TRP A 47 2.73 -9.28 15.22
CA TRP A 47 3.28 -9.57 13.89
C TRP A 47 2.62 -8.70 12.83
N TYR A 48 1.30 -8.65 12.83
CA TYR A 48 0.58 -7.85 11.85
C TYR A 48 0.89 -6.35 11.99
N ALA A 49 0.98 -5.85 13.22
CA ALA A 49 1.32 -4.46 13.47
C ALA A 49 2.72 -4.11 12.94
N LEU A 50 3.68 -5.02 13.08
CA LEU A 50 5.03 -4.81 12.57
C LEU A 50 5.05 -4.83 11.04
N VAL A 51 4.31 -5.74 10.42
CA VAL A 51 4.19 -5.78 8.96
C VAL A 51 3.54 -4.50 8.44
N HIS A 52 2.51 -4.03 9.12
CA HIS A 52 1.84 -2.79 8.75
C HIS A 52 2.80 -1.60 8.82
N GLU A 53 3.64 -1.53 9.85
CA GLU A 53 4.63 -0.47 9.98
C GLU A 53 5.68 -0.56 8.87
N MET A 54 6.10 -1.75 8.51
CA MET A 54 7.03 -1.93 7.38
C MET A 54 6.44 -1.41 6.07
N ARG A 55 5.17 -1.67 5.83
CA ARG A 55 4.49 -1.14 4.65
C ARG A 55 4.42 0.38 4.68
N ARG A 56 4.12 0.93 5.84
CA ARG A 56 4.06 2.38 5.99
C ARG A 56 5.43 3.02 5.70
N LEU A 57 6.50 2.42 6.19
CA LEU A 57 7.85 2.90 5.92
C LEU A 57 8.23 2.74 4.46
N ALA A 58 7.84 1.63 3.85
CA ALA A 58 8.10 1.42 2.42
C ALA A 58 7.43 2.50 1.58
N ASP A 59 6.17 2.79 1.88
CA ASP A 59 5.43 3.84 1.17
C ASP A 59 6.06 5.22 1.40
N TYR A 60 6.51 5.47 2.62
CA TYR A 60 7.16 6.73 2.95
C TYR A 60 8.42 6.94 2.12
N TYR A 61 9.29 5.93 2.07
CA TYR A 61 10.56 6.05 1.33
C TYR A 61 10.33 6.02 -0.19
N GLU A 62 9.34 5.27 -0.66
CA GLU A 62 8.98 5.32 -2.08
C GLU A 62 8.51 6.72 -2.46
N ARG A 63 7.70 7.35 -1.63
CA ARG A 63 7.24 8.71 -1.85
C ARG A 63 8.41 9.69 -1.92
N ASP A 64 9.35 9.57 -1.00
CA ASP A 64 10.51 10.43 -0.98
C ASP A 64 11.36 10.26 -2.23
N LEU A 65 11.55 9.02 -2.68
CA LEU A 65 12.28 8.74 -3.91
C LEU A 65 11.58 9.41 -5.10
N ILE A 66 10.29 9.22 -5.23
CA ILE A 66 9.55 9.77 -6.36
C ILE A 66 9.60 11.30 -6.34
N ARG A 67 9.46 11.90 -5.18
CA ARG A 67 9.58 13.36 -5.04
C ARG A 67 10.95 13.85 -5.48
N LYS A 68 11.99 13.14 -5.09
CA LYS A 68 13.36 13.50 -5.47
C LYS A 68 13.56 13.40 -6.97
N LEU A 69 13.12 12.31 -7.58
CA LEU A 69 13.26 12.13 -9.03
C LEU A 69 12.47 13.20 -9.80
N ARG A 70 11.29 13.54 -9.34
CA ARG A 70 10.52 14.61 -9.97
C ARG A 70 11.19 15.98 -9.77
N ALA A 71 11.74 16.23 -8.60
CA ALA A 71 12.47 17.47 -8.34
C ALA A 71 13.74 17.57 -9.22
N ASP A 72 14.31 16.43 -9.57
CA ASP A 72 15.47 16.38 -10.47
C ASP A 72 15.08 16.54 -11.94
N GLY A 73 13.79 16.70 -12.22
CA GLY A 73 13.32 16.98 -13.57
C GLY A 73 12.85 15.78 -14.37
N MET A 74 12.77 14.61 -13.77
CA MET A 74 12.35 13.42 -14.50
C MET A 74 10.87 13.45 -14.85
N THR A 75 10.55 12.99 -16.04
CA THR A 75 9.15 12.76 -16.44
C THR A 75 8.63 11.50 -15.76
N TRP A 76 7.32 11.33 -15.76
CA TRP A 76 6.73 10.13 -15.19
C TRP A 76 7.20 8.86 -15.89
N ALA A 77 7.44 8.91 -17.19
CA ALA A 77 7.98 7.78 -17.92
C ALA A 77 9.40 7.44 -17.45
N GLN A 78 10.23 8.47 -17.25
CA GLN A 78 11.57 8.28 -16.75
C GLN A 78 11.59 7.75 -15.32
N VAL A 79 10.66 8.22 -14.48
CA VAL A 79 10.52 7.70 -13.12
C VAL A 79 10.20 6.21 -13.16
N ALA A 80 9.24 5.80 -13.99
CA ALA A 80 8.87 4.40 -14.12
C ALA A 80 10.07 3.55 -14.52
N GLU A 81 10.86 4.05 -15.47
CA GLU A 81 12.04 3.33 -15.94
C GLU A 81 13.11 3.26 -14.86
N ALA A 82 13.36 4.37 -14.17
CA ALA A 82 14.40 4.43 -13.14
C ALA A 82 14.16 3.48 -11.99
N VAL A 83 12.90 3.27 -11.61
CA VAL A 83 12.58 2.38 -10.50
C VAL A 83 12.21 0.98 -10.96
N GLN A 84 12.36 0.70 -12.24
CA GLN A 84 12.07 -0.61 -12.82
C GLN A 84 10.67 -1.08 -12.48
N ALA A 85 9.73 -0.16 -12.51
CA ALA A 85 8.36 -0.49 -12.17
C ALA A 85 7.78 -1.39 -13.24
N GLN A 86 7.17 -2.47 -12.81
CA GLN A 86 6.53 -3.40 -13.73
C GLN A 86 5.11 -2.96 -14.00
N LEU A 87 4.98 -1.73 -14.48
CA LEU A 87 3.69 -1.19 -14.84
C LEU A 87 3.61 -1.16 -16.35
N SER A 88 2.45 -1.52 -16.85
CA SER A 88 2.28 -1.67 -18.27
C SER A 88 2.24 -0.36 -19.04
N SER A 89 2.06 0.76 -18.38
CA SER A 89 1.97 2.02 -19.06
C SER A 89 2.47 3.17 -18.21
N ARG A 90 2.82 4.26 -18.90
CA ARG A 90 3.20 5.49 -18.24
C ARG A 90 2.06 6.03 -17.38
N GLN A 91 0.83 5.86 -17.84
CA GLN A 91 -0.32 6.35 -17.10
C GLN A 91 -0.51 5.60 -15.79
N ALA A 92 -0.30 4.29 -15.81
CA ALA A 92 -0.39 3.50 -14.59
C ALA A 92 0.68 3.91 -13.58
N ALA A 93 1.90 4.15 -14.04
CA ALA A 93 2.98 4.62 -13.19
C ALA A 93 2.65 5.99 -12.60
N GLN A 94 2.17 6.89 -13.44
CA GLN A 94 1.80 8.22 -13.02
C GLN A 94 0.69 8.17 -11.97
N ALA A 95 -0.34 7.36 -12.20
CA ALA A 95 -1.45 7.25 -11.28
C ALA A 95 -0.99 6.72 -9.92
N LYS A 96 -0.13 5.71 -9.93
CA LYS A 96 0.37 5.13 -8.68
C LYS A 96 1.18 6.13 -7.88
N TRP A 97 2.19 6.74 -8.48
CA TRP A 97 3.11 7.57 -7.72
C TRP A 97 2.60 8.96 -7.46
N LYS A 98 1.73 9.48 -8.32
CA LYS A 98 1.08 10.74 -8.06
C LYS A 98 0.24 10.65 -6.77
N ARG A 99 -0.43 9.53 -6.58
CA ARG A 99 -1.20 9.29 -5.36
C ARG A 99 -0.30 9.24 -4.13
N LEU A 100 0.89 8.65 -4.25
CA LEU A 100 1.81 8.55 -3.12
C LEU A 100 2.40 9.89 -2.72
N VAL A 101 2.70 10.77 -3.69
CA VAL A 101 3.30 12.05 -3.37
C VAL A 101 2.28 13.14 -3.08
N ASP A 102 1.01 12.90 -3.37
CA ASP A 102 -0.07 13.84 -3.10
C ASP A 102 -1.10 13.17 -2.21
N PRO A 103 -0.81 13.07 -0.92
CA PRO A 103 -1.69 12.36 -0.01
C PRO A 103 -3.06 13.02 0.19
N GLY A 104 -3.21 14.27 -0.18
CA GLY A 104 -4.49 14.93 -0.05
C GLY A 104 -5.49 14.49 -1.10
N ARG A 105 -5.02 13.86 -2.15
CA ARG A 105 -5.93 13.45 -3.20
C ARG A 105 -6.48 12.08 -2.91
N ARG A 106 -7.76 11.96 -2.85
CA ARG A 106 -8.41 10.69 -2.60
C ARG A 106 -8.96 10.13 -3.87
N ILE A 107 -8.91 8.83 -3.98
CA ILE A 107 -9.54 8.15 -5.09
C ILE A 107 -10.91 7.77 -4.63
N THR A 108 -11.90 8.33 -5.25
CA THR A 108 -13.28 8.04 -4.87
C THR A 108 -13.73 6.76 -5.55
N THR A 109 -14.79 6.22 -5.08
CA THR A 109 -15.37 5.04 -5.68
C THR A 109 -15.75 5.32 -7.13
N GLY A 110 -16.19 6.52 -7.40
CA GLY A 110 -16.52 6.90 -8.77
C GLY A 110 -15.32 6.86 -9.68
N ASP A 111 -14.18 7.29 -9.21
CA ASP A 111 -12.97 7.26 -10.00
C ASP A 111 -12.58 5.82 -10.33
N MET A 112 -12.74 4.93 -9.40
CA MET A 112 -12.40 3.55 -9.62
C MET A 112 -13.35 2.89 -10.62
N ARG A 113 -14.62 3.20 -10.53
CA ARG A 113 -15.57 2.62 -11.43
C ARG A 113 -15.46 3.18 -12.81
N ARG A 114 -15.01 4.42 -12.88
CA ARG A 114 -14.89 5.04 -14.13
C ARG A 114 -14.05 4.22 -15.09
N GLY A 115 -13.06 3.60 -14.65
CA GLY A 115 -12.28 2.81 -15.54
C GLY A 115 -12.94 1.50 -15.82
N GLY A 116 -13.96 1.16 -15.15
CA GLY A 116 -14.52 -0.09 -15.30
C GLY A 116 -15.46 -0.14 -16.43
N ARG A 117 -16.72 0.02 -16.37
CA ARG A 117 -17.57 -0.16 -17.33
C ARG A 117 -18.27 0.97 -17.71
N ARG A 118 -18.61 1.07 -18.77
CA ARG A 118 -19.33 2.05 -19.19
C ARG A 118 -20.61 1.78 -18.94
N PRO A 119 -21.15 2.31 -18.28
CA PRO A 119 -22.44 2.05 -17.93
C PRO A 119 -23.30 2.46 -19.00
N GLY A 120 -24.20 2.53 -18.92
CA GLY A 120 -25.04 3.04 -19.74
C GLY A 120 -25.29 2.51 -20.85
N SER A 121 -24.78 2.23 -21.18
CA SER A 121 -24.97 1.87 -22.34
C SER A 121 -26.16 1.34 -22.50
N SER A 122 -26.56 1.00 -22.18
CA SER A 122 -27.61 0.42 -22.39
C SER A 122 -28.69 0.93 -22.63
N THR A 123 -29.09 1.07 -22.81
CA THR A 123 -30.15 1.56 -22.89
C THR A 123 -30.82 1.78 -23.73
N ASP A 124 -30.89 1.88 -24.09
CA ASP A 124 -31.56 2.28 -24.82
C ASP A 124 -32.40 1.72 -25.33
N ASP A 125 -32.49 1.20 -25.38
CA ASP A 125 -33.14 0.61 -25.94
C ASP A 125 -34.33 0.77 -25.88
N ARG A 126 -34.74 1.01 -25.37
CA ARG A 126 -35.89 1.19 -25.20
C ARG A 126 -36.46 1.81 -26.07
N ASP A 127 -36.05 2.11 -26.48
CA ASP A 127 -36.50 2.86 -27.22
C ASP A 127 -36.94 2.20 -28.20
N GLY A 128 -36.82 1.47 -28.23
CA GLY A 128 -37.17 0.88 -29.21
C GLY A 128 -38.56 0.71 -29.21
N ARG A 129 -39.18 1.22 -28.58
CA ARG A 129 -40.39 1.05 -28.46
C ARG A 129 -41.06 1.41 -29.55
N PRO A 130 -41.58 0.81 -30.02
CA PRO A 130 -42.28 0.99 -31.08
C PRO A 130 -43.40 1.72 -30.84
N PRO A 131 -43.68 2.34 -31.51
CA PRO A 131 -44.66 3.14 -31.34
C PRO A 131 -45.81 2.47 -31.69
N THR A 132 -46.34 2.33 -31.62
CA THR A 132 -47.43 1.80 -31.85
C THR A 132 -48.21 2.32 -32.75
N PRO A 133 -48.74 2.03 -33.22
CA PRO A 133 -49.62 2.45 -34.19
C PRO A 133 -50.61 3.24 -33.77
#